data_3eed84c890e2d81d1593fcd9eafe0b23
#
_entry.id   3eed84c890e2d81d1593fcd9eafe0b23
#
_cell.length_a   1.000
_cell.length_b   1.000
_cell.length_c   1.000
_cell.angle_alpha   90.00
_cell.angle_beta   90.00
_cell.angle_gamma   90.00
#
_symmetry.space_group_name_H-M   'P 1'
#
loop_
_entity.id
_entity.type
_entity.pdbx_description
1 polymer ?
#
loop_
_entity_poly.entity_id
_entity_poly.type
_entity_poly.pdbx_seq_one_letter_code
_entity_poly.pdbx_strand_id
1 'polypeptide(L)'
;YYNSGVSFFTKEHKPVFDSLIKLYENNSEELDEVAKMGGGRVQTVLNYELQNHDIKIKELSPIWNMLSMHKKEMFNHNWQDGNDKTPFFIKYSWIWHFTGFPIEQRTQVMKDTWDMVGSNYE
;
A
#
# COMPACT_ATOMS: atom_id res chain seq x y z
N TYR A 1 4.83 3.23 12.19
CA TYR A 1 5.36 2.99 10.85
C TYR A 1 4.22 3.04 9.84
N TYR A 2 4.27 3.98 8.90
CA TYR A 2 3.23 4.21 7.92
C TYR A 2 3.56 3.53 6.59
N ASN A 3 2.53 3.00 5.93
CA ASN A 3 2.66 2.47 4.59
C ASN A 3 2.55 3.60 3.56
N SER A 4 3.45 3.61 2.58
CA SER A 4 3.51 4.65 1.54
C SER A 4 2.57 4.39 0.34
N GLY A 5 1.77 3.34 0.37
CA GLY A 5 0.93 2.94 -0.76
C GLY A 5 -0.16 3.96 -1.11
N VAL A 6 -0.76 4.58 -0.11
CA VAL A 6 -1.74 5.66 -0.30
C VAL A 6 -1.46 6.76 0.72
N SER A 7 -1.17 7.95 0.23
CA SER A 7 -0.89 9.11 1.07
C SER A 7 -1.44 10.38 0.42
N PHE A 8 -1.97 11.29 1.24
CA PHE A 8 -2.48 12.58 0.80
C PHE A 8 -1.63 13.68 1.40
N PHE A 9 -1.14 14.58 0.55
CA PHE A 9 -0.27 15.67 0.95
C PHE A 9 -0.82 17.01 0.46
N THR A 10 -0.50 18.07 1.20
CA THR A 10 -0.74 19.45 0.80
C THR A 10 0.60 20.14 0.50
N LYS A 11 0.56 21.35 -0.06
CA LYS A 11 1.76 22.17 -0.30
C LYS A 11 2.58 22.46 0.97
N GLU A 12 1.94 22.41 2.14
CA GLU A 12 2.57 22.65 3.44
C GLU A 12 3.54 21.54 3.83
N HIS A 13 3.39 20.35 3.24
CA HIS A 13 4.29 19.21 3.46
C HIS A 13 5.55 19.25 2.56
N LYS A 14 5.69 20.28 1.70
CA LYS A 14 6.86 20.40 0.82
C LYS A 14 8.20 20.26 1.55
N PRO A 15 8.43 20.89 2.73
CA PRO A 15 9.70 20.74 3.44
C PRO A 15 10.06 19.29 3.78
N VAL A 16 9.08 18.45 4.09
CA VAL A 16 9.27 17.01 4.35
C VAL A 16 9.82 16.32 3.10
N PHE A 17 9.25 16.62 1.93
CA PHE A 17 9.70 16.04 0.67
C PHE A 17 11.07 16.56 0.24
N ASP A 18 11.36 17.83 0.45
CA ASP A 18 12.69 18.40 0.15
C ASP A 18 13.77 17.73 1.03
N SER A 19 13.45 17.45 2.30
CA SER A 19 14.34 16.73 3.21
C SER A 19 14.47 15.25 2.81
N LEU A 20 13.37 14.60 2.48
CA LEU A 20 13.34 13.22 2.02
C LEU A 20 14.22 13.00 0.77
N ILE A 21 14.12 13.89 -0.21
CA ILE A 21 14.95 13.83 -1.44
C ILE A 21 16.43 13.91 -1.08
N LYS A 22 16.83 14.90 -0.27
CA LYS A 22 18.21 15.06 0.16
C LYS A 22 18.73 13.85 0.94
N LEU A 23 17.91 13.32 1.84
CA LEU A 23 18.28 12.14 2.63
C LEU A 23 18.46 10.92 1.72
N TYR A 24 17.56 10.75 0.75
CA TYR A 24 17.66 9.67 -0.23
C TYR A 24 18.91 9.79 -1.10
N GLU A 25 19.20 10.98 -1.62
CA GLU A 25 20.38 11.23 -2.47
C GLU A 25 21.70 11.01 -1.70
N ASN A 26 21.76 11.43 -0.44
CA ASN A 26 22.96 11.32 0.39
C ASN A 26 23.22 9.92 0.95
N ASN A 27 22.21 9.04 0.97
CA ASN A 27 22.30 7.72 1.61
C ASN A 27 21.80 6.61 0.66
N SER A 28 21.98 6.77 -0.63
CA SER A 28 21.44 5.84 -1.64
C SER A 28 22.02 4.42 -1.50
N GLU A 29 23.31 4.28 -1.16
CA GLU A 29 23.97 2.99 -0.99
C GLU A 29 23.42 2.22 0.21
N GLU A 30 23.27 2.87 1.37
CA GLU A 30 22.69 2.29 2.57
C GLU A 30 21.24 1.90 2.37
N LEU A 31 20.48 2.71 1.63
CA LEU A 31 19.09 2.43 1.29
C LEU A 31 18.96 1.25 0.32
N ASP A 32 19.94 1.04 -0.54
CA ASP A 32 20.01 -0.14 -1.40
C ASP A 32 20.25 -1.41 -0.58
N GLU A 33 21.10 -1.37 0.44
CA GLU A 33 21.28 -2.50 1.36
C GLU A 33 19.99 -2.80 2.14
N VAL A 34 19.30 -1.77 2.66
CA VAL A 34 18.00 -1.94 3.33
C VAL A 34 16.97 -2.59 2.39
N ALA A 35 16.95 -2.21 1.12
CA ALA A 35 16.06 -2.79 0.13
C ALA A 35 16.36 -4.28 -0.14
N LYS A 36 17.63 -4.68 -0.17
CA LYS A 36 18.04 -6.09 -0.30
C LYS A 36 17.58 -6.93 0.89
N MET A 37 17.48 -6.34 2.07
CA MET A 37 16.96 -6.99 3.28
C MET A 37 15.43 -7.03 3.34
N GLY A 38 14.73 -6.64 2.29
CA GLY A 38 13.27 -6.61 2.21
C GLY A 38 12.62 -5.33 2.71
N GLY A 39 13.39 -4.30 3.04
CA GLY A 39 12.90 -2.97 3.37
C GLY A 39 12.50 -2.16 2.12
N GLY A 40 11.51 -1.30 2.26
CA GLY A 40 11.13 -0.35 1.20
C GLY A 40 11.98 0.91 1.27
N ARG A 41 12.79 1.20 0.24
CA ARG A 41 13.66 2.39 0.18
C ARG A 41 12.90 3.66 0.54
N VAL A 42 11.89 4.00 -0.25
CA VAL A 42 11.09 5.23 -0.09
C VAL A 42 10.31 5.22 1.22
N GLN A 43 9.73 4.09 1.58
CA GLN A 43 8.92 3.97 2.79
C GLN A 43 9.77 4.14 4.08
N THR A 44 11.00 3.65 4.08
CA THR A 44 11.93 3.82 5.21
C THR A 44 12.27 5.30 5.41
N VAL A 45 12.68 5.98 4.34
CA VAL A 45 13.04 7.41 4.37
C VAL A 45 11.83 8.27 4.74
N LEU A 46 10.67 7.99 4.16
CA LEU A 46 9.43 8.70 4.48
C LEU A 46 9.09 8.59 5.96
N ASN A 47 9.12 7.39 6.53
CA ASN A 47 8.82 7.20 7.95
C ASN A 47 9.83 7.89 8.87
N TYR A 48 11.10 7.94 8.48
CA TYR A 48 12.13 8.69 9.20
C TYR A 48 11.83 10.19 9.20
N GLU A 49 11.58 10.78 8.03
CA GLU A 49 11.27 12.20 7.88
C GLU A 49 9.98 12.60 8.60
N LEU A 50 8.94 11.77 8.54
CA LEU A 50 7.69 12.01 9.25
C LEU A 50 7.86 12.10 10.78
N GLN A 51 8.88 11.44 11.34
CA GLN A 51 9.20 11.52 12.76
C GLN A 51 10.03 12.76 13.12
N ASN A 52 10.80 13.29 12.18
CA ASN A 52 11.70 14.41 12.38
C ASN A 52 11.06 15.77 12.11
N HIS A 53 9.87 15.78 11.54
CA HIS A 53 9.11 17.01 11.28
C HIS A 53 7.89 17.10 12.21
N ASP A 54 7.63 18.29 12.75
CA ASP A 54 6.43 18.57 13.54
C ASP A 54 5.22 18.76 12.61
N ILE A 55 4.70 17.64 12.12
CA ILE A 55 3.55 17.61 11.24
C ILE A 55 2.41 16.82 11.85
N LYS A 56 1.20 17.27 11.60
CA LYS A 56 0.00 16.55 12.04
C LYS A 56 -0.32 15.43 11.04
N ILE A 57 -0.16 14.19 11.49
CA ILE A 57 -0.51 13.01 10.70
C ILE A 57 -1.91 12.53 11.06
N LYS A 58 -2.71 12.25 10.04
CA LYS A 58 -4.00 11.56 10.18
C LYS A 58 -3.91 10.19 9.54
N GLU A 59 -4.06 9.17 10.35
CA GLU A 59 -4.12 7.80 9.85
C GLU A 59 -5.45 7.56 9.13
N LEU A 60 -5.39 6.92 7.97
CA LEU A 60 -6.56 6.54 7.19
C LEU A 60 -7.02 5.13 7.56
N SER A 61 -8.31 4.91 7.44
CA SER A 61 -8.87 3.55 7.56
C SER A 61 -8.23 2.60 6.54
N PRO A 62 -8.02 1.32 6.90
CA PRO A 62 -7.48 0.31 5.97
C PRO A 62 -8.27 0.16 4.66
N ILE A 63 -9.54 0.59 4.61
CA ILE A 63 -10.35 0.59 3.38
C ILE A 63 -9.72 1.41 2.24
N TRP A 64 -8.89 2.40 2.57
CA TRP A 64 -8.20 3.25 1.60
C TRP A 64 -6.92 2.64 1.04
N ASN A 65 -6.43 1.57 1.63
CA ASN A 65 -5.24 0.87 1.17
C ASN A 65 -5.25 -0.58 1.66
N MET A 66 -6.09 -1.39 1.04
CA MET A 66 -6.19 -2.80 1.39
C MET A 66 -4.92 -3.54 0.95
N LEU A 67 -4.12 -3.90 1.95
CA LEU A 67 -2.85 -4.59 1.80
C LEU A 67 -2.99 -6.10 1.97
N SER A 68 -1.91 -6.80 1.66
CA SER A 68 -1.77 -8.24 1.95
C SER A 68 -2.81 -9.13 1.25
N MET A 69 -3.38 -8.65 0.15
CA MET A 69 -4.34 -9.43 -0.66
C MET A 69 -3.73 -10.70 -1.27
N HIS A 70 -2.38 -10.80 -1.28
CA HIS A 70 -1.66 -12.01 -1.65
C HIS A 70 -1.79 -13.13 -0.62
N LYS A 71 -2.24 -12.82 0.59
CA LYS A 71 -2.47 -13.85 1.63
C LYS A 71 -3.70 -14.66 1.28
N LYS A 72 -3.56 -15.95 1.39
CA LYS A 72 -4.60 -16.91 1.01
C LYS A 72 -5.94 -16.65 1.70
N GLU A 73 -5.90 -16.16 2.92
CA GLU A 73 -7.06 -15.80 3.73
C GLU A 73 -7.91 -14.68 3.12
N MET A 74 -7.28 -13.79 2.33
CA MET A 74 -7.98 -12.70 1.65
C MET A 74 -8.89 -13.18 0.51
N PHE A 75 -8.67 -14.39 0.02
CA PHE A 75 -9.44 -15.05 -1.03
C PHE A 75 -10.26 -16.24 -0.53
N ASN A 76 -10.18 -16.57 0.76
CA ASN A 76 -10.92 -17.67 1.38
C ASN A 76 -12.30 -17.22 1.87
N HIS A 77 -13.14 -18.21 2.22
CA HIS A 77 -14.49 -18.01 2.75
C HIS A 77 -14.57 -17.09 3.97
N ASN A 78 -13.52 -17.02 4.78
CA ASN A 78 -13.47 -16.14 5.95
C ASN A 78 -13.54 -14.64 5.62
N TRP A 79 -13.27 -14.29 4.37
CA TRP A 79 -13.35 -12.91 3.86
C TRP A 79 -14.58 -12.67 2.99
N GLN A 80 -15.48 -13.60 2.97
CA GLN A 80 -16.77 -13.50 2.28
C GLN A 80 -17.87 -13.25 3.31
N ASP A 81 -18.88 -12.50 2.93
CA ASP A 81 -19.96 -12.08 3.79
C ASP A 81 -21.18 -13.01 3.61
N GLY A 82 -21.41 -13.91 4.55
CA GLY A 82 -22.56 -14.81 4.55
C GLY A 82 -22.70 -15.65 3.27
N ASN A 83 -23.82 -15.51 2.58
CA ASN A 83 -24.10 -16.18 1.31
C ASN A 83 -23.54 -15.45 0.08
N ASP A 84 -23.06 -14.23 0.27
CA ASP A 84 -22.40 -13.45 -0.78
C ASP A 84 -20.98 -13.98 -0.99
N LYS A 85 -20.67 -14.43 -2.20
CA LYS A 85 -19.36 -14.97 -2.56
C LYS A 85 -18.33 -13.89 -2.90
N THR A 86 -18.74 -12.63 -2.87
CA THR A 86 -17.83 -11.51 -3.12
C THR A 86 -16.79 -11.39 -1.99
N PRO A 87 -15.50 -11.42 -2.27
CA PRO A 87 -14.47 -11.24 -1.25
C PRO A 87 -14.64 -9.92 -0.49
N PHE A 88 -14.41 -9.97 0.81
CA PHE A 88 -14.54 -8.82 1.72
C PHE A 88 -13.81 -7.57 1.21
N PHE A 89 -12.60 -7.72 0.70
CA PHE A 89 -11.80 -6.59 0.24
C PHE A 89 -12.41 -5.89 -0.98
N ILE A 90 -13.12 -6.59 -1.83
CA ILE A 90 -13.86 -6.00 -2.97
C ILE A 90 -15.06 -5.20 -2.45
N LYS A 91 -15.80 -5.74 -1.49
CA LYS A 91 -17.02 -5.13 -0.97
C LYS A 91 -16.77 -3.90 -0.11
N TYR A 92 -15.70 -3.90 0.71
CA TYR A 92 -15.49 -2.89 1.75
C TYR A 92 -14.24 -2.03 1.56
N SER A 93 -13.45 -2.24 0.51
CA SER A 93 -12.25 -1.45 0.26
C SER A 93 -12.40 -0.61 -0.99
N TRP A 94 -11.88 0.60 -0.95
CA TRP A 94 -11.93 1.53 -2.07
C TRP A 94 -10.69 1.47 -2.94
N ILE A 95 -9.55 1.11 -2.34
CA ILE A 95 -8.28 0.96 -3.06
C ILE A 95 -7.66 -0.39 -2.71
N TRP A 96 -7.36 -1.18 -3.73
CA TRP A 96 -6.74 -2.50 -3.61
C TRP A 96 -5.28 -2.41 -3.99
N HIS A 97 -4.41 -2.80 -3.06
CA HIS A 97 -2.99 -2.70 -3.22
C HIS A 97 -2.38 -4.09 -3.46
N PHE A 98 -2.12 -4.41 -4.71
CA PHE A 98 -1.61 -5.72 -5.16
C PHE A 98 -0.11 -5.90 -4.88
N THR A 99 0.39 -5.37 -3.78
CA THR A 99 1.75 -5.65 -3.32
C THR A 99 1.84 -7.05 -2.72
N GLY A 100 3.02 -7.65 -2.78
CA GLY A 100 3.27 -9.00 -2.26
C GLY A 100 2.98 -10.14 -3.24
N PHE A 101 2.26 -9.90 -4.33
CA PHE A 101 2.19 -10.86 -5.43
C PHE A 101 3.48 -10.83 -6.25
N PRO A 102 3.99 -11.98 -6.71
CA PRO A 102 5.05 -12.04 -7.71
C PRO A 102 4.65 -11.22 -8.95
N ILE A 103 5.61 -10.52 -9.55
CA ILE A 103 5.35 -9.59 -10.66
C ILE A 103 4.65 -10.30 -11.82
N GLU A 104 5.07 -11.51 -12.13
CA GLU A 104 4.52 -12.34 -13.21
C GLU A 104 3.06 -12.75 -12.99
N GLN A 105 2.61 -12.81 -11.74
CA GLN A 105 1.23 -13.19 -11.39
C GLN A 105 0.32 -11.96 -11.19
N ARG A 106 0.91 -10.81 -10.90
CA ARG A 106 0.19 -9.61 -10.48
C ARG A 106 -0.86 -9.15 -11.49
N THR A 107 -0.50 -9.13 -12.76
CA THR A 107 -1.41 -8.71 -13.84
C THR A 107 -2.63 -9.63 -13.94
N GLN A 108 -2.42 -10.95 -13.81
CA GLN A 108 -3.52 -11.90 -13.87
C GLN A 108 -4.44 -11.75 -12.65
N VAL A 109 -3.89 -11.64 -11.46
CA VAL A 109 -4.68 -11.44 -10.22
C VAL A 109 -5.48 -10.14 -10.28
N MET A 110 -4.90 -9.06 -10.80
CA MET A 110 -5.63 -7.80 -11.01
C MET A 110 -6.79 -7.96 -11.98
N LYS A 111 -6.57 -8.69 -13.08
CA LYS A 111 -7.61 -8.96 -14.08
C LYS A 111 -8.74 -9.83 -13.49
N ASP A 112 -8.39 -10.92 -12.81
CA ASP A 112 -9.38 -11.81 -12.19
C ASP A 112 -10.23 -11.06 -11.15
N THR A 113 -9.59 -10.16 -10.39
CA THR A 113 -10.29 -9.28 -9.44
C THR A 113 -11.25 -8.33 -10.16
N TRP A 114 -10.82 -7.75 -11.26
CA TRP A 114 -11.65 -6.85 -12.07
C TRP A 114 -12.85 -7.58 -12.68
N ASP A 115 -12.65 -8.76 -13.22
CA ASP A 115 -13.71 -9.58 -13.81
C ASP A 115 -14.74 -9.99 -12.74
N MET A 116 -14.27 -10.28 -11.50
CA MET A 116 -15.14 -10.56 -10.36
C MET A 116 -15.99 -9.34 -9.94
N VAL A 117 -15.43 -8.15 -10.02
CA VAL A 117 -16.18 -6.89 -9.77
C VAL A 117 -17.21 -6.67 -10.85
N GLY A 118 -16.84 -6.79 -12.13
CA GLY A 118 -17.75 -6.59 -13.26
C GLY A 118 -18.97 -7.49 -13.20
N SER A 119 -18.77 -8.77 -12.85
CA SER A 119 -19.87 -9.73 -12.73
C SER A 119 -20.89 -9.44 -11.62
N ASN A 120 -20.58 -8.53 -10.71
CA ASN A 120 -21.50 -8.11 -9.63
C ASN A 120 -22.28 -6.82 -9.94
N TYR A 121 -21.97 -6.19 -11.08
CA TYR A 121 -22.64 -4.93 -11.50
C TYR A 121 -23.44 -5.06 -12.81
N GLU A 122 -23.48 -6.24 -13.40
CA GLU A 122 -24.40 -6.60 -14.50
C GLU A 122 -25.70 -7.21 -13.93
#